data_86e4c827d842aaeae238008c711ec5df
#
_entry.id   86e4c827d842aaeae238008c711ec5df
#
_cell.length_a   1.000
_cell.length_b   1.000
_cell.length_c   1.000
_cell.angle_alpha   90.00
_cell.angle_beta   90.00
_cell.angle_gamma   90.00
#
_symmetry.space_group_name_H-M   'P 1'
#
loop_
_entity.id
_entity.type
_entity.pdbx_description
1 polymer ?
#
loop_
_entity_poly.entity_id
_entity_poly.type
_entity_poly.pdbx_seq_one_letter_code
_entity_poly.pdbx_strand_id
1 'polypeptide(L)'
;MKEFKNKDYATEIRQKIPGYDVMLDVIFRGVLLRLAPGLKVDKVLALASQTDELNGLASLFPKAGVTVVEPSEAMLQELKSQVHLPQAEYLNSRFEEAVLPSAYQICSCLLVLQFVENPSLFLRKIYDSLSEGGLLILSFFSNQQLGYWKTLASELGANQQQVQRTYENQAGLMNSLSPQEVADMLEEAGFT
;
A
#
# COMPACT_ATOMS: atom_id res chain seq x y z
N MET A 1 1.82 -15.20 -2.87
CA MET A 1 1.47 -14.46 -1.63
C MET A 1 0.60 -15.37 -0.77
N LYS A 2 0.94 -15.55 0.53
CA LYS A 2 0.10 -16.36 1.43
C LYS A 2 -1.20 -15.59 1.72
N GLU A 3 -2.36 -16.27 1.63
CA GLU A 3 -3.66 -15.68 1.97
C GLU A 3 -3.67 -15.18 3.41
N PHE A 4 -3.90 -13.89 3.58
CA PHE A 4 -4.20 -13.30 4.88
C PHE A 4 -5.67 -13.62 5.23
N LYS A 5 -5.88 -14.50 6.20
CA LYS A 5 -7.22 -14.92 6.68
C LYS A 5 -7.61 -14.14 7.94
N ASN A 6 -7.70 -12.82 7.94
CA ASN A 6 -8.03 -12.14 9.19
C ASN A 6 -9.17 -11.14 9.06
N LYS A 7 -10.25 -11.36 9.81
CA LYS A 7 -11.43 -10.51 9.85
C LYS A 7 -11.22 -9.16 10.56
N ASP A 8 -10.08 -8.95 11.24
CA ASP A 8 -9.79 -7.75 12.03
C ASP A 8 -8.48 -7.06 11.60
N TYR A 9 -8.11 -7.18 10.32
CA TYR A 9 -6.82 -6.68 9.85
C TYR A 9 -6.65 -5.16 10.08
N ALA A 10 -7.71 -4.37 9.89
CA ALA A 10 -7.69 -2.92 10.09
C ALA A 10 -7.38 -2.51 11.55
N THR A 11 -7.89 -3.28 12.52
CA THR A 11 -7.56 -3.06 13.94
C THR A 11 -6.17 -3.60 14.27
N GLU A 12 -5.81 -4.75 13.73
CA GLU A 12 -4.51 -5.39 13.98
C GLU A 12 -3.34 -4.63 13.36
N ILE A 13 -3.52 -3.96 12.21
CA ILE A 13 -2.43 -3.24 11.54
C ILE A 13 -1.88 -2.12 12.41
N ARG A 14 -2.73 -1.40 13.15
CA ARG A 14 -2.32 -0.34 14.07
C ARG A 14 -1.51 -0.88 15.25
N GLN A 15 -1.82 -2.08 15.72
CA GLN A 15 -1.06 -2.75 16.76
C GLN A 15 0.27 -3.32 16.23
N LYS A 16 0.28 -3.78 14.98
CA LYS A 16 1.44 -4.39 14.33
C LYS A 16 2.42 -3.36 13.78
N ILE A 17 1.96 -2.18 13.40
CA ILE A 17 2.75 -1.14 12.75
C ILE A 17 2.66 0.16 13.57
N PRO A 18 3.56 0.37 14.54
CA PRO A 18 3.65 1.62 15.25
C PRO A 18 3.83 2.79 14.27
N GLY A 19 2.99 3.83 14.41
CA GLY A 19 3.02 4.98 13.51
C GLY A 19 2.23 4.82 12.21
N TYR A 20 1.43 3.76 12.05
CA TYR A 20 0.59 3.57 10.86
C TYR A 20 -0.32 4.77 10.58
N ASP A 21 -1.03 5.28 11.59
CA ASP A 21 -1.89 6.46 11.42
C ASP A 21 -1.08 7.73 11.09
N VAL A 22 0.11 7.88 11.66
CA VAL A 22 1.02 8.99 11.33
C VAL A 22 1.47 8.90 9.87
N MET A 23 1.77 7.72 9.38
CA MET A 23 2.11 7.50 7.97
C MET A 23 0.95 7.94 7.06
N LEU A 24 -0.28 7.54 7.36
CA LEU A 24 -1.45 7.95 6.59
C LEU A 24 -1.67 9.46 6.66
N ASP A 25 -1.55 10.08 7.83
CA ASP A 25 -1.65 11.53 7.98
C ASP A 25 -0.60 12.28 7.15
N VAL A 26 0.66 11.82 7.17
CA VAL A 26 1.73 12.41 6.34
C VAL A 26 1.39 12.29 4.86
N ILE A 27 0.94 11.13 4.40
CA ILE A 27 0.60 10.88 3.00
C ILE A 27 -0.60 11.73 2.57
N PHE A 28 -1.75 11.57 3.24
CA PHE A 28 -3.01 12.13 2.76
C PHE A 28 -3.19 13.59 3.14
N ARG A 29 -2.80 14.01 4.35
CA ARG A 29 -3.00 15.36 4.88
C ARG A 29 -1.77 16.26 4.74
N GLY A 30 -0.59 15.66 4.68
CA GLY A 30 0.66 16.39 4.47
C GLY A 30 0.97 16.57 2.99
N VAL A 31 1.23 15.47 2.30
CA VAL A 31 1.76 15.49 0.91
C VAL A 31 0.62 15.64 -0.10
N LEU A 32 -0.33 14.72 -0.13
CA LEU A 32 -1.36 14.70 -1.18
C LEU A 32 -2.31 15.89 -1.09
N LEU A 33 -2.71 16.31 0.09
CA LEU A 33 -3.56 17.50 0.23
C LEU A 33 -2.89 18.77 -0.34
N ARG A 34 -1.57 18.85 -0.26
CA ARG A 34 -0.81 19.97 -0.85
C ARG A 34 -0.70 19.85 -2.37
N LEU A 35 -0.56 18.65 -2.90
CA LEU A 35 -0.41 18.40 -4.33
C LEU A 35 -1.74 18.39 -5.08
N ALA A 36 -2.81 17.92 -4.44
CA ALA A 36 -4.12 17.71 -5.04
C ALA A 36 -4.70 18.91 -5.83
N PRO A 37 -4.57 20.18 -5.37
CA PRO A 37 -5.07 21.32 -6.13
C PRO A 37 -4.46 21.53 -7.52
N GLY A 38 -3.24 21.01 -7.73
CA GLY A 38 -2.54 21.06 -9.02
C GLY A 38 -2.74 19.83 -9.91
N LEU A 39 -3.42 18.80 -9.39
CA LEU A 39 -3.60 17.53 -10.08
C LEU A 39 -5.01 17.39 -10.65
N LYS A 40 -5.09 17.05 -11.92
CA LYS A 40 -6.33 16.57 -12.53
C LYS A 40 -6.34 15.04 -12.43
N VAL A 41 -7.14 14.50 -11.51
CA VAL A 41 -7.23 13.07 -11.23
C VAL A 41 -8.60 12.54 -11.62
N ASP A 42 -8.63 11.77 -12.70
CA ASP A 42 -9.83 11.10 -13.19
C ASP A 42 -9.84 9.60 -12.81
N LYS A 43 -8.64 8.99 -12.65
CA LYS A 43 -8.48 7.57 -12.32
C LYS A 43 -7.39 7.34 -11.28
N VAL A 44 -7.70 6.53 -10.29
CA VAL A 44 -6.80 6.09 -9.21
C VAL A 44 -6.69 4.57 -9.24
N LEU A 45 -5.48 4.06 -9.15
CA LEU A 45 -5.18 2.65 -8.93
C LEU A 45 -4.79 2.44 -7.47
N ALA A 46 -5.46 1.53 -6.78
CA ALA A 46 -5.21 1.20 -5.38
C ALA A 46 -4.84 -0.29 -5.26
N LEU A 47 -3.61 -0.56 -4.81
CA LEU A 47 -3.04 -1.91 -4.77
C LEU A 47 -3.02 -2.45 -3.35
N ALA A 48 -3.76 -3.53 -3.09
CA ALA A 48 -3.89 -4.19 -1.78
C ALA A 48 -4.18 -3.19 -0.63
N SER A 49 -5.04 -2.21 -0.92
CA SER A 49 -5.31 -1.05 -0.06
C SER A 49 -6.21 -1.41 1.10
N GLN A 50 -6.12 -0.60 2.16
CA GLN A 50 -6.97 -0.69 3.33
C GLN A 50 -8.09 0.36 3.28
N THR A 51 -9.12 0.16 4.12
CA THR A 51 -10.28 1.06 4.25
C THR A 51 -9.89 2.54 4.43
N ASP A 52 -8.93 2.83 5.33
CA ASP A 52 -8.50 4.20 5.62
C ASP A 52 -7.79 4.86 4.43
N GLU A 53 -7.01 4.09 3.69
CA GLU A 53 -6.34 4.53 2.47
C GLU A 53 -7.37 4.90 1.39
N LEU A 54 -8.34 4.01 1.13
CA LEU A 54 -9.40 4.26 0.15
C LEU A 54 -10.26 5.47 0.54
N ASN A 55 -10.58 5.63 1.82
CA ASN A 55 -11.30 6.81 2.32
C ASN A 55 -10.47 8.09 2.14
N GLY A 56 -9.16 8.04 2.38
CA GLY A 56 -8.25 9.16 2.13
C GLY A 56 -8.22 9.57 0.65
N LEU A 57 -8.08 8.61 -0.25
CA LEU A 57 -8.12 8.81 -1.70
C LEU A 57 -9.47 9.40 -2.15
N ALA A 58 -10.58 8.82 -1.70
CA ALA A 58 -11.92 9.29 -2.02
C ALA A 58 -12.21 10.71 -1.53
N SER A 59 -11.70 11.05 -0.35
CA SER A 59 -11.84 12.42 0.20
C SER A 59 -11.10 13.47 -0.63
N LEU A 60 -9.92 13.14 -1.13
CA LEU A 60 -9.10 14.05 -1.94
C LEU A 60 -9.56 14.11 -3.40
N PHE A 61 -10.03 12.99 -3.93
CA PHE A 61 -10.40 12.84 -5.34
C PHE A 61 -11.83 12.28 -5.50
N PRO A 62 -12.86 13.00 -5.02
CA PRO A 62 -14.23 12.46 -4.90
C PRO A 62 -14.91 12.16 -6.24
N LYS A 63 -14.33 12.61 -7.36
CA LYS A 63 -14.86 12.37 -8.71
C LYS A 63 -14.07 11.33 -9.49
N ALA A 64 -12.92 10.88 -8.95
CA ALA A 64 -12.08 9.91 -9.61
C ALA A 64 -12.71 8.51 -9.57
N GLY A 65 -12.59 7.78 -10.68
CA GLY A 65 -12.82 6.34 -10.70
C GLY A 65 -11.67 5.64 -9.98
N VAL A 66 -11.97 4.72 -9.06
CA VAL A 66 -10.96 3.99 -8.31
C VAL A 66 -10.96 2.52 -8.74
N THR A 67 -9.84 2.02 -9.23
CA THR A 67 -9.64 0.59 -9.46
C THR A 67 -8.87 0.01 -8.29
N VAL A 68 -9.49 -0.90 -7.56
CA VAL A 68 -8.92 -1.62 -6.42
C VAL A 68 -8.50 -3.00 -6.87
N VAL A 69 -7.23 -3.35 -6.71
CA VAL A 69 -6.70 -4.69 -7.02
C VAL A 69 -6.26 -5.34 -5.71
N GLU A 70 -6.95 -6.42 -5.35
CA GLU A 70 -6.72 -7.17 -4.10
C GLU A 70 -6.82 -8.68 -4.36
N PRO A 71 -5.75 -9.45 -4.12
CA PRO A 71 -5.76 -10.89 -4.38
C PRO A 71 -6.59 -11.71 -3.38
N SER A 72 -6.83 -11.21 -2.17
CA SER A 72 -7.65 -11.89 -1.18
C SER A 72 -9.12 -11.54 -1.35
N GLU A 73 -9.94 -12.52 -1.76
CA GLU A 73 -11.40 -12.36 -1.86
C GLU A 73 -12.03 -11.90 -0.55
N ALA A 74 -11.55 -12.42 0.60
CA ALA A 74 -12.08 -12.04 1.90
C ALA A 74 -11.84 -10.56 2.22
N MET A 75 -10.62 -10.04 1.94
CA MET A 75 -10.30 -8.62 2.12
C MET A 75 -11.06 -7.75 1.14
N LEU A 76 -11.22 -8.19 -0.09
CA LEU A 76 -11.97 -7.45 -1.10
C LEU A 76 -13.45 -7.30 -0.70
N GLN A 77 -14.08 -8.34 -0.16
CA GLN A 77 -15.45 -8.27 0.34
C GLN A 77 -15.58 -7.36 1.58
N GLU A 78 -14.60 -7.39 2.46
CA GLU A 78 -14.54 -6.48 3.61
C GLU A 78 -14.46 -5.02 3.14
N LEU A 79 -13.56 -4.69 2.22
CA LEU A 79 -13.44 -3.34 1.63
C LEU A 79 -14.76 -2.89 1.00
N LYS A 80 -15.41 -3.72 0.20
CA LYS A 80 -16.73 -3.41 -0.40
C LYS A 80 -17.81 -3.11 0.62
N SER A 81 -17.73 -3.74 1.80
CA SER A 81 -18.70 -3.52 2.87
C SER A 81 -18.44 -2.25 3.69
N GLN A 82 -17.20 -1.83 3.79
CA GLN A 82 -16.77 -0.73 4.66
C GLN A 82 -16.58 0.60 3.93
N VAL A 83 -16.26 0.56 2.62
CA VAL A 83 -15.97 1.75 1.83
C VAL A 83 -17.03 1.93 0.76
N HIS A 84 -17.71 3.08 0.80
CA HIS A 84 -18.69 3.42 -0.23
C HIS A 84 -18.03 4.26 -1.34
N LEU A 85 -17.62 3.59 -2.42
CA LEU A 85 -17.04 4.19 -3.62
C LEU A 85 -17.92 3.86 -4.82
N PRO A 86 -18.89 4.75 -5.19
CA PRO A 86 -19.86 4.45 -6.24
C PRO A 86 -19.26 4.16 -7.62
N GLN A 87 -18.04 4.65 -7.87
CA GLN A 87 -17.35 4.50 -9.15
C GLN A 87 -16.12 3.59 -9.00
N ALA A 88 -16.09 2.70 -7.99
CA ALA A 88 -14.98 1.78 -7.81
C ALA A 88 -15.18 0.50 -8.61
N GLU A 89 -14.12 0.09 -9.29
CA GLU A 89 -13.94 -1.24 -9.86
C GLU A 89 -13.09 -2.07 -8.91
N TYR A 90 -13.53 -3.27 -8.58
CA TYR A 90 -12.85 -4.17 -7.67
C TYR A 90 -12.41 -5.43 -8.40
N LEU A 91 -11.10 -5.64 -8.51
CA LEU A 91 -10.48 -6.78 -9.18
C LEU A 91 -9.90 -7.73 -8.13
N ASN A 92 -10.46 -8.94 -8.06
CA ASN A 92 -9.90 -10.02 -7.26
C ASN A 92 -8.80 -10.72 -8.05
N SER A 93 -7.61 -10.19 -8.00
CA SER A 93 -6.45 -10.70 -8.74
C SER A 93 -5.15 -10.25 -8.08
N ARG A 94 -4.06 -10.94 -8.34
CA ARG A 94 -2.73 -10.38 -8.14
C ARG A 94 -2.53 -9.25 -9.14
N PHE A 95 -1.88 -8.17 -8.71
CA PHE A 95 -1.62 -7.04 -9.60
C PHE A 95 -0.78 -7.46 -10.82
N GLU A 96 0.19 -8.35 -10.62
CA GLU A 96 1.05 -8.88 -11.67
C GLU A 96 0.27 -9.55 -12.81
N GLU A 97 -0.90 -10.13 -12.50
CA GLU A 97 -1.78 -10.86 -13.43
C GLU A 97 -2.93 -9.99 -13.95
N ALA A 98 -3.27 -8.92 -13.24
CA ALA A 98 -4.39 -8.06 -13.60
C ALA A 98 -4.19 -7.39 -14.97
N VAL A 99 -5.22 -7.45 -15.83
CA VAL A 99 -5.28 -6.67 -17.06
C VAL A 99 -5.93 -5.33 -16.75
N LEU A 100 -5.15 -4.26 -16.81
CA LEU A 100 -5.57 -2.92 -16.45
C LEU A 100 -5.52 -1.99 -17.66
N PRO A 101 -6.46 -1.03 -17.76
CA PRO A 101 -6.27 0.07 -18.69
C PRO A 101 -5.04 0.89 -18.25
N SER A 102 -4.34 1.46 -19.20
CA SER A 102 -3.33 2.49 -18.92
C SER A 102 -3.98 3.82 -18.54
N ALA A 103 -3.17 4.77 -18.07
CA ALA A 103 -3.54 6.14 -17.79
C ALA A 103 -4.22 6.42 -16.44
N TYR A 104 -3.72 5.79 -15.36
CA TYR A 104 -4.00 6.25 -14.01
C TYR A 104 -3.14 7.47 -13.68
N GLN A 105 -3.73 8.47 -13.02
CA GLN A 105 -3.00 9.66 -12.56
C GLN A 105 -2.36 9.43 -11.20
N ILE A 106 -2.90 8.52 -10.41
CA ILE A 106 -2.35 8.12 -9.10
C ILE A 106 -2.37 6.61 -9.00
N CYS A 107 -1.25 6.05 -8.50
CA CYS A 107 -1.20 4.69 -7.98
C CYS A 107 -0.83 4.75 -6.49
N SER A 108 -1.62 4.12 -5.63
CA SER A 108 -1.33 3.93 -4.21
C SER A 108 -0.92 2.49 -3.94
N CYS A 109 0.25 2.32 -3.32
CA CYS A 109 0.86 1.04 -2.98
C CYS A 109 1.52 1.14 -1.59
N LEU A 110 0.72 1.00 -0.54
CA LEU A 110 1.17 1.20 0.83
C LEU A 110 1.42 -0.14 1.54
N LEU A 111 2.67 -0.34 1.97
CA LEU A 111 3.10 -1.53 2.74
C LEU A 111 2.87 -2.85 1.99
N VAL A 112 3.04 -2.86 0.66
CA VAL A 112 2.85 -4.03 -0.20
C VAL A 112 4.16 -4.54 -0.77
N LEU A 113 5.06 -3.65 -1.19
CA LEU A 113 6.25 -3.98 -2.00
C LEU A 113 7.13 -5.07 -1.36
N GLN A 114 7.25 -5.10 -0.03
CA GLN A 114 8.03 -6.11 0.68
C GLN A 114 7.49 -7.53 0.55
N PHE A 115 6.24 -7.71 0.12
CA PHE A 115 5.60 -9.03 -0.07
C PHE A 115 5.56 -9.49 -1.53
N VAL A 116 6.03 -8.65 -2.44
CA VAL A 116 6.00 -8.89 -3.88
C VAL A 116 7.16 -9.81 -4.27
N GLU A 117 6.90 -10.82 -5.07
CA GLU A 117 7.90 -11.81 -5.50
C GLU A 117 9.01 -11.19 -6.35
N ASN A 118 8.66 -10.29 -7.26
CA ASN A 118 9.62 -9.55 -8.09
C ASN A 118 9.32 -8.05 -8.05
N PRO A 119 9.93 -7.30 -7.09
CA PRO A 119 9.67 -5.87 -6.92
C PRO A 119 9.98 -5.03 -8.17
N SER A 120 11.05 -5.32 -8.91
CA SER A 120 11.42 -4.55 -10.11
C SER A 120 10.36 -4.66 -11.21
N LEU A 121 9.88 -5.88 -11.50
CA LEU A 121 8.81 -6.07 -12.48
C LEU A 121 7.49 -5.47 -12.02
N PHE A 122 7.21 -5.53 -10.73
CA PHE A 122 6.02 -4.94 -10.13
C PHE A 122 6.01 -3.41 -10.28
N LEU A 123 7.13 -2.75 -9.95
CA LEU A 123 7.29 -1.29 -10.10
C LEU A 123 7.25 -0.87 -11.57
N ARG A 124 7.84 -1.66 -12.48
CA ARG A 124 7.75 -1.42 -13.91
C ARG A 124 6.30 -1.48 -14.40
N LYS A 125 5.52 -2.46 -13.96
CA LYS A 125 4.09 -2.56 -14.31
C LYS A 125 3.28 -1.39 -13.75
N ILE A 126 3.60 -0.90 -12.54
CA ILE A 126 2.98 0.33 -12.01
C ILE A 126 3.29 1.51 -12.92
N TYR A 127 4.57 1.71 -13.29
CA TYR A 127 4.98 2.78 -14.20
C TYR A 127 4.21 2.74 -15.53
N ASP A 128 4.12 1.56 -16.14
CA ASP A 128 3.42 1.36 -17.42
C ASP A 128 1.90 1.57 -17.30
N SER A 129 1.33 1.47 -16.10
CA SER A 129 -0.09 1.73 -15.81
C SER A 129 -0.40 3.21 -15.58
N LEU A 130 0.60 4.02 -15.23
CA LEU A 130 0.44 5.44 -14.99
C LEU A 130 0.40 6.25 -16.29
N SER A 131 -0.31 7.38 -16.27
CA SER A 131 -0.21 8.39 -17.33
C SER A 131 1.08 9.17 -17.19
N GLU A 132 1.48 9.87 -18.26
CA GLU A 132 2.57 10.83 -18.20
C GLU A 132 2.32 11.87 -17.08
N GLY A 133 3.31 12.06 -16.19
CA GLY A 133 3.20 12.89 -15.01
C GLY A 133 2.34 12.30 -13.89
N GLY A 134 1.94 11.02 -14.00
CA GLY A 134 1.24 10.30 -12.94
C GLY A 134 2.11 10.06 -11.71
N LEU A 135 1.48 9.96 -10.55
CA LEU A 135 2.16 9.83 -9.25
C LEU A 135 2.03 8.42 -8.68
N LEU A 136 3.14 7.86 -8.25
CA LEU A 136 3.17 6.68 -7.37
C LEU A 136 3.31 7.13 -5.91
N ILE A 137 2.39 6.67 -5.07
CA ILE A 137 2.46 6.78 -3.62
C ILE A 137 2.91 5.42 -3.10
N LEU A 138 4.15 5.36 -2.63
CA LEU A 138 4.76 4.11 -2.19
C LEU A 138 5.19 4.20 -0.73
N SER A 139 4.82 3.20 0.05
CA SER A 139 5.47 2.92 1.33
C SER A 139 5.82 1.45 1.46
N PHE A 140 6.88 1.16 2.17
CA PHE A 140 7.33 -0.22 2.42
C PHE A 140 8.11 -0.30 3.74
N PHE A 141 8.23 -1.50 4.28
CA PHE A 141 9.16 -1.77 5.36
C PHE A 141 10.57 -1.96 4.82
N SER A 142 11.49 -1.09 5.22
CA SER A 142 12.89 -1.33 4.94
C SER A 142 13.47 -2.41 5.87
N ASN A 143 14.55 -3.04 5.41
CA ASN A 143 15.28 -4.03 6.19
C ASN A 143 15.81 -3.50 7.53
N GLN A 144 15.99 -2.19 7.65
CA GLN A 144 16.44 -1.54 8.89
C GLN A 144 15.29 -1.28 9.87
N GLN A 145 14.08 -1.02 9.37
CA GLN A 145 12.94 -0.62 10.20
C GLN A 145 12.40 -1.75 11.07
N LEU A 146 12.51 -3.00 10.62
CA LEU A 146 11.94 -4.13 11.33
C LEU A 146 12.53 -4.30 12.74
N GLY A 147 13.83 -4.05 12.90
CA GLY A 147 14.50 -4.06 14.21
C GLY A 147 14.02 -2.93 15.12
N TYR A 148 13.90 -1.71 14.59
CA TYR A 148 13.38 -0.56 15.34
C TYR A 148 11.93 -0.75 15.75
N TRP A 149 11.09 -1.28 14.85
CA TRP A 149 9.71 -1.62 15.15
C TRP A 149 9.60 -2.61 16.32
N LYS A 150 10.40 -3.66 16.33
CA LYS A 150 10.44 -4.64 17.43
C LYS A 150 10.76 -3.98 18.77
N THR A 151 11.78 -3.11 18.80
CA THR A 151 12.16 -2.37 20.00
C THR A 151 11.03 -1.48 20.47
N LEU A 152 10.44 -0.67 19.58
CA LEU A 152 9.35 0.23 19.92
C LEU A 152 8.11 -0.50 20.43
N ALA A 153 7.73 -1.61 19.77
CA ALA A 153 6.59 -2.42 20.21
C ALA A 153 6.80 -2.97 21.64
N SER A 154 8.03 -3.38 21.97
CA SER A 154 8.40 -3.84 23.31
C SER A 154 8.32 -2.71 24.34
N GLU A 155 8.85 -1.52 24.03
CA GLU A 155 8.81 -0.34 24.89
C GLU A 155 7.36 0.15 25.14
N LEU A 156 6.48 0.01 24.17
CA LEU A 156 5.04 0.31 24.30
C LEU A 156 4.26 -0.75 25.10
N GLY A 157 4.94 -1.74 25.68
CA GLY A 157 4.35 -2.72 26.57
C GLY A 157 3.71 -3.92 25.86
N ALA A 158 4.01 -4.13 24.59
CA ALA A 158 3.56 -5.32 23.90
C ALA A 158 4.21 -6.59 24.48
N ASN A 159 3.47 -7.70 24.46
CA ASN A 159 3.98 -8.98 24.94
C ASN A 159 5.22 -9.40 24.12
N GLN A 160 6.36 -9.56 24.78
CA GLN A 160 7.66 -9.83 24.13
C GLN A 160 7.65 -11.12 23.29
N GLN A 161 6.95 -12.18 23.74
CA GLN A 161 6.86 -13.40 22.95
C GLN A 161 6.03 -13.20 21.68
N GLN A 162 4.96 -12.41 21.76
CA GLN A 162 4.14 -12.07 20.61
C GLN A 162 4.90 -11.16 19.63
N VAL A 163 5.62 -10.18 20.13
CA VAL A 163 6.50 -9.30 19.33
C VAL A 163 7.56 -10.12 18.61
N GLN A 164 8.24 -11.05 19.32
CA GLN A 164 9.25 -11.92 18.73
C GLN A 164 8.68 -12.81 17.63
N ARG A 165 7.54 -13.48 17.87
CA ARG A 165 6.88 -14.33 16.86
C ARG A 165 6.45 -13.52 15.64
N THR A 166 5.89 -12.32 15.85
CA THR A 166 5.49 -11.44 14.75
C THR A 166 6.71 -11.01 13.95
N TYR A 167 7.79 -10.61 14.63
CA TYR A 167 9.05 -10.25 13.98
C TYR A 167 9.61 -11.39 13.11
N GLU A 168 9.69 -12.60 13.65
CA GLU A 168 10.21 -13.78 12.93
C GLU A 168 9.33 -14.15 11.73
N ASN A 169 8.01 -14.10 11.90
CA ASN A 169 7.06 -14.34 10.82
C ASN A 169 7.20 -13.29 9.71
N GLN A 170 7.30 -12.02 10.09
CA GLN A 170 7.44 -10.94 9.13
C GLN A 170 8.78 -11.02 8.39
N ALA A 171 9.88 -11.22 9.11
CA ALA A 171 11.22 -11.37 8.53
C ALA A 171 11.31 -12.57 7.56
N GLY A 172 10.55 -13.64 7.80
CA GLY A 172 10.48 -14.81 6.92
C GLY A 172 9.56 -14.64 5.70
N LEU A 173 8.70 -13.62 5.68
CA LEU A 173 7.72 -13.38 4.63
C LEU A 173 8.06 -12.18 3.74
N MET A 174 8.83 -11.24 4.27
CA MET A 174 9.19 -10.00 3.58
C MET A 174 10.50 -10.10 2.84
N ASN A 175 10.56 -9.46 1.68
CA ASN A 175 11.82 -9.15 1.04
C ASN A 175 12.61 -8.16 1.90
N SER A 176 13.91 -8.40 2.01
CA SER A 176 14.84 -7.49 2.69
C SER A 176 15.20 -6.34 1.74
N LEU A 177 14.41 -5.28 1.75
CA LEU A 177 14.57 -4.12 0.89
C LEU A 177 15.22 -2.96 1.65
N SER A 178 16.28 -2.38 1.10
CA SER A 178 16.82 -1.11 1.56
C SER A 178 16.17 0.07 0.81
N PRO A 179 16.17 1.29 1.38
CA PRO A 179 15.69 2.47 0.66
C PRO A 179 16.45 2.74 -0.65
N GLN A 180 17.76 2.45 -0.69
CA GLN A 180 18.57 2.66 -1.88
C GLN A 180 18.19 1.66 -2.99
N GLU A 181 18.05 0.36 -2.68
CA GLU A 181 17.61 -0.64 -3.66
C GLU A 181 16.24 -0.30 -4.25
N VAL A 182 15.31 0.21 -3.43
CA VAL A 182 14.00 0.63 -3.95
C VAL A 182 14.11 1.87 -4.83
N ALA A 183 14.96 2.85 -4.47
CA ALA A 183 15.21 4.02 -5.31
C ALA A 183 15.80 3.61 -6.67
N ASP A 184 16.79 2.73 -6.67
CA ASP A 184 17.42 2.22 -7.91
C ASP A 184 16.38 1.50 -8.79
N MET A 185 15.52 0.64 -8.20
CA MET A 185 14.44 -0.04 -8.91
C MET A 185 13.40 0.94 -9.49
N LEU A 186 13.10 2.02 -8.78
CA LEU A 186 12.19 3.06 -9.28
C LEU A 186 12.79 3.79 -10.49
N GLU A 187 14.06 4.18 -10.43
CA GLU A 187 14.77 4.79 -11.55
C GLU A 187 14.83 3.85 -12.77
N GLU A 188 15.16 2.58 -12.57
CA GLU A 188 15.17 1.55 -13.62
C GLU A 188 13.77 1.34 -14.23
N ALA A 189 12.70 1.47 -13.43
CA ALA A 189 11.33 1.43 -13.92
C ALA A 189 10.91 2.69 -14.70
N GLY A 190 11.67 3.80 -14.60
CA GLY A 190 11.43 5.05 -15.31
C GLY A 190 10.85 6.18 -14.45
N PHE A 191 10.71 6.00 -13.16
CA PHE A 191 10.32 7.09 -12.25
C PHE A 191 11.47 8.10 -12.09
N THR A 192 11.11 9.38 -11.91
CA THR A 192 12.06 10.51 -11.75
C THR A 192 11.77 11.30 -10.48
#